data_a799ee3bccce05e24b3b46ebd4cb2890
#
_entry.id   a799ee3bccce05e24b3b46ebd4cb2890
#
_cell.length_a   1.000
_cell.length_b   1.000
_cell.length_c   1.000
_cell.angle_alpha   90.00
_cell.angle_beta   90.00
_cell.angle_gamma   90.00
#
_symmetry.space_group_name_H-M   'P 1'
#
loop_
_entity.id
_entity.type
_entity.pdbx_description
1 polymer ?
#
loop_
_entity_poly.entity_id
_entity_poly.type
_entity_poly.pdbx_seq_one_letter_code
_entity_poly.pdbx_strand_id
1 'polypeptide(L)'
;MSTGHTQTRPAHQHMRRNPPIAGEAEAIAKAQAGDPDSFEMLYALHKRRVYSLCLRMLGNVAEAEDLTQEAFLQLYRKIGTFRGDSAFSTWLHRLSVNVVLMHLRKKGLPQVSLEEALEPSQDDGPRKDIGARDLTLSGSIDRVTLERAVENLPPGYRLVFVLHDVEGYEHNEIAEMLACSIGNSKSQLHKARMKLRELLRTGQRKEQAV
;
A
#
# COMPACT_ATOMS: atom_id res chain seq x y z
N MET A 1 26.01 21.50 -29.99
CA MET A 1 25.83 21.39 -28.55
C MET A 1 24.34 21.21 -28.31
N SER A 2 23.89 19.97 -28.18
CA SER A 2 22.46 19.63 -28.08
C SER A 2 22.19 19.13 -26.66
N THR A 3 21.52 19.96 -25.85
CA THR A 3 21.15 19.64 -24.47
C THR A 3 19.88 18.81 -24.49
N GLY A 4 20.00 17.50 -24.32
CA GLY A 4 18.88 16.58 -24.14
C GLY A 4 18.21 16.82 -22.77
N HIS A 5 17.05 17.43 -22.78
CA HIS A 5 16.14 17.47 -21.63
C HIS A 5 15.49 16.09 -21.49
N THR A 6 15.98 15.30 -20.55
CA THR A 6 15.30 14.08 -20.13
C THR A 6 14.12 14.49 -19.23
N GLN A 7 12.94 14.58 -19.81
CA GLN A 7 11.70 14.73 -19.04
C GLN A 7 11.45 13.43 -18.27
N THR A 8 11.75 13.43 -17.00
CA THR A 8 11.32 12.40 -16.04
C THR A 8 9.79 12.45 -15.93
N ARG A 9 9.10 11.50 -16.54
CA ARG A 9 7.66 11.29 -16.37
C ARG A 9 7.38 10.94 -14.92
N PRO A 10 6.44 11.61 -14.23
CA PRO A 10 6.08 11.24 -12.87
C PRO A 10 5.43 9.84 -12.85
N ALA A 11 5.96 8.94 -12.05
CA ALA A 11 5.62 7.52 -11.96
C ALA A 11 4.18 7.20 -11.45
N HIS A 12 3.36 8.22 -11.23
CA HIS A 12 2.04 8.07 -10.58
C HIS A 12 0.86 7.82 -11.52
N GLN A 13 1.08 7.44 -12.79
CA GLN A 13 -0.01 7.29 -13.77
C GLN A 13 -0.82 5.99 -13.65
N HIS A 14 -0.43 5.03 -12.81
CA HIS A 14 -1.08 3.72 -12.72
C HIS A 14 -2.12 3.58 -11.58
N MET A 15 -2.28 4.56 -10.70
CA MET A 15 -3.41 4.53 -9.77
C MET A 15 -4.70 4.64 -10.59
N ARG A 16 -5.53 3.59 -10.55
CA ARG A 16 -6.85 3.58 -11.17
C ARG A 16 -7.57 4.88 -10.83
N ARG A 17 -7.76 5.74 -11.83
CA ARG A 17 -8.58 6.95 -11.68
C ARG A 17 -10.00 6.49 -11.40
N ASN A 18 -10.41 6.53 -10.15
CA ASN A 18 -11.84 6.41 -9.86
C ASN A 18 -12.54 7.62 -10.46
N PRO A 19 -13.70 7.43 -11.10
CA PRO A 19 -14.49 8.56 -11.58
C PRO A 19 -14.80 9.52 -10.42
N PRO A 20 -14.88 10.83 -10.67
CA PRO A 20 -15.27 11.79 -9.65
C PRO A 20 -16.63 11.41 -9.05
N ILE A 21 -16.72 11.41 -7.72
CA ILE A 21 -17.98 11.17 -7.02
C ILE A 21 -18.83 12.44 -7.14
N ALA A 22 -20.11 12.31 -7.46
CA ALA A 22 -21.01 13.46 -7.58
C ALA A 22 -21.00 14.26 -6.25
N GLY A 23 -20.79 15.58 -6.34
CA GLY A 23 -20.73 16.47 -5.18
C GLY A 23 -19.39 16.48 -4.41
N GLU A 24 -18.42 15.62 -4.74
CA GLU A 24 -17.12 15.57 -4.05
C GLU A 24 -16.34 16.88 -4.16
N ALA A 25 -16.30 17.47 -5.36
CA ALA A 25 -15.57 18.73 -5.58
C ALA A 25 -16.14 19.89 -4.76
N GLU A 26 -17.47 19.98 -4.66
CA GLU A 26 -18.16 20.99 -3.86
C GLU A 26 -17.91 20.77 -2.38
N ALA A 27 -18.01 19.50 -1.92
CA ALA A 27 -17.71 19.14 -0.53
C ALA A 27 -16.26 19.48 -0.15
N ILE A 28 -15.29 19.25 -1.04
CA ILE A 28 -13.90 19.63 -0.80
C ILE A 28 -13.77 21.14 -0.60
N ALA A 29 -14.35 21.94 -1.51
CA ALA A 29 -14.26 23.40 -1.43
C ALA A 29 -14.90 23.96 -0.14
N LYS A 30 -16.06 23.42 0.27
CA LYS A 30 -16.75 23.83 1.51
C LYS A 30 -15.96 23.37 2.76
N ALA A 31 -15.45 22.13 2.76
CA ALA A 31 -14.62 21.63 3.85
C ALA A 31 -13.32 22.42 4.02
N GLN A 32 -12.72 22.91 2.91
CA GLN A 32 -11.58 23.85 2.95
C GLN A 32 -11.95 25.20 3.57
N ALA A 33 -13.21 25.62 3.45
CA ALA A 33 -13.74 26.82 4.09
C ALA A 33 -14.18 26.57 5.56
N GLY A 34 -14.03 25.35 6.05
CA GLY A 34 -14.32 24.99 7.45
C GLY A 34 -15.73 24.45 7.69
N ASP A 35 -16.48 24.09 6.64
CA ASP A 35 -17.82 23.51 6.77
C ASP A 35 -17.77 22.08 7.29
N PRO A 36 -18.34 21.80 8.50
CA PRO A 36 -18.28 20.49 9.13
C PRO A 36 -19.11 19.44 8.39
N ASP A 37 -20.25 19.81 7.81
CA ASP A 37 -21.14 18.86 7.14
C ASP A 37 -20.49 18.33 5.86
N SER A 38 -19.80 19.20 5.13
CA SER A 38 -19.01 18.81 3.95
C SER A 38 -17.82 17.92 4.32
N PHE A 39 -17.19 18.14 5.48
CA PHE A 39 -16.14 17.27 5.98
C PHE A 39 -16.70 15.89 6.35
N GLU A 40 -17.87 15.83 7.02
CA GLU A 40 -18.56 14.57 7.31
C GLU A 40 -18.89 13.79 6.04
N MET A 41 -19.35 14.47 4.99
CA MET A 41 -19.57 13.85 3.69
C MET A 41 -18.29 13.23 3.13
N LEU A 42 -17.16 13.94 3.15
CA LEU A 42 -15.87 13.41 2.69
C LEU A 42 -15.41 12.21 3.54
N TYR A 43 -15.63 12.27 4.85
CA TYR A 43 -15.38 11.13 5.75
C TYR A 43 -16.19 9.91 5.35
N ALA A 44 -17.50 10.06 5.17
CA ALA A 44 -18.40 8.97 4.80
C ALA A 44 -18.01 8.33 3.44
N LEU A 45 -17.64 9.16 2.45
CA LEU A 45 -17.23 8.72 1.12
C LEU A 45 -15.93 7.91 1.13
N HIS A 46 -14.96 8.28 1.97
CA HIS A 46 -13.61 7.74 1.89
C HIS A 46 -13.22 6.79 3.02
N LYS A 47 -13.97 6.78 4.15
CA LYS A 47 -13.67 5.99 5.35
C LYS A 47 -13.34 4.53 5.04
N ARG A 48 -14.19 3.86 4.26
CA ARG A 48 -14.01 2.44 3.94
C ARG A 48 -12.70 2.17 3.20
N ARG A 49 -12.33 3.06 2.28
CA ARG A 49 -11.10 2.93 1.48
C ARG A 49 -9.86 3.14 2.33
N VAL A 50 -9.86 4.18 3.17
CA VAL A 50 -8.75 4.47 4.11
C VAL A 50 -8.59 3.34 5.10
N TYR A 51 -9.66 2.85 5.70
CA TYR A 51 -9.63 1.71 6.62
C TYR A 51 -9.06 0.44 5.95
N SER A 52 -9.53 0.11 4.75
CA SER A 52 -9.04 -1.07 4.04
C SER A 52 -7.55 -0.98 3.70
N LEU A 53 -7.04 0.23 3.41
CA LEU A 53 -5.60 0.47 3.22
C LEU A 53 -4.83 0.24 4.53
N CYS A 54 -5.27 0.86 5.63
CA CYS A 54 -4.64 0.70 6.93
C CYS A 54 -4.62 -0.77 7.36
N LEU A 55 -5.74 -1.48 7.21
CA LEU A 55 -5.84 -2.90 7.56
C LEU A 55 -4.88 -3.77 6.74
N ARG A 56 -4.80 -3.56 5.42
CA ARG A 56 -3.86 -4.30 4.57
C ARG A 56 -2.40 -4.07 4.95
N MET A 57 -2.04 -2.82 5.30
CA MET A 57 -0.66 -2.50 5.67
C MET A 57 -0.28 -3.03 7.06
N LEU A 58 -1.21 -2.98 8.03
CA LEU A 58 -0.95 -3.32 9.44
C LEU A 58 -1.28 -4.76 9.78
N GLY A 59 -2.34 -5.35 9.19
CA GLY A 59 -2.86 -6.67 9.52
C GLY A 59 -3.43 -6.75 10.95
N ASN A 60 -3.80 -5.61 11.54
CA ASN A 60 -4.38 -5.52 12.86
C ASN A 60 -5.58 -4.58 12.83
N VAL A 61 -6.74 -5.07 13.25
CA VAL A 61 -8.01 -4.33 13.19
C VAL A 61 -7.98 -3.09 14.07
N ALA A 62 -7.57 -3.23 15.34
CA ALA A 62 -7.56 -2.11 16.27
C ALA A 62 -6.62 -0.99 15.80
N GLU A 63 -5.39 -1.34 15.38
CA GLU A 63 -4.46 -0.35 14.82
C GLU A 63 -4.99 0.29 13.53
N ALA A 64 -5.68 -0.48 12.68
CA ALA A 64 -6.26 0.04 11.45
C ALA A 64 -7.39 1.04 11.73
N GLU A 65 -8.21 0.80 12.75
CA GLU A 65 -9.24 1.74 13.21
C GLU A 65 -8.62 3.04 13.74
N ASP A 66 -7.62 2.94 14.62
CA ASP A 66 -6.91 4.08 15.19
C ASP A 66 -6.25 4.93 14.11
N LEU A 67 -5.53 4.29 13.16
CA LEU A 67 -4.85 5.03 12.10
C LEU A 67 -5.79 5.55 11.03
N THR A 68 -6.97 4.96 10.88
CA THR A 68 -8.03 5.55 10.05
C THR A 68 -8.49 6.87 10.65
N GLN A 69 -8.75 6.91 11.96
CA GLN A 69 -9.11 8.16 12.63
C GLN A 69 -8.00 9.20 12.53
N GLU A 70 -6.74 8.80 12.79
CA GLU A 70 -5.60 9.72 12.65
C GLU A 70 -5.45 10.25 11.22
N ALA A 71 -5.68 9.42 10.19
CA ALA A 71 -5.64 9.87 8.80
C ALA A 71 -6.70 10.95 8.52
N PHE A 72 -7.89 10.83 9.07
CA PHE A 72 -8.94 11.85 8.94
C PHE A 72 -8.68 13.10 9.79
N LEU A 73 -8.04 12.97 10.95
CA LEU A 73 -7.56 14.11 11.71
C LEU A 73 -6.48 14.88 10.94
N GLN A 74 -5.57 14.15 10.28
CA GLN A 74 -4.56 14.76 9.42
C GLN A 74 -5.20 15.37 8.15
N LEU A 75 -6.24 14.76 7.59
CA LEU A 75 -7.03 15.34 6.51
C LEU A 75 -7.63 16.67 6.95
N TYR A 76 -8.31 16.72 8.11
CA TYR A 76 -8.92 17.94 8.63
C TYR A 76 -7.90 19.08 8.75
N ARG A 77 -6.72 18.79 9.29
CA ARG A 77 -5.65 19.77 9.45
C ARG A 77 -5.03 20.24 8.12
N LYS A 78 -5.05 19.41 7.09
CA LYS A 78 -4.30 19.62 5.83
C LYS A 78 -5.18 19.84 4.61
N ILE A 79 -6.50 19.74 4.71
CA ILE A 79 -7.39 19.85 3.55
C ILE A 79 -7.23 21.19 2.82
N GLY A 80 -6.95 22.26 3.54
CA GLY A 80 -6.66 23.59 2.98
C GLY A 80 -5.42 23.62 2.07
N THR A 81 -4.53 22.61 2.14
CA THR A 81 -3.33 22.50 1.29
C THR A 81 -3.59 21.73 0.00
N PHE A 82 -4.74 21.10 -0.16
CA PHE A 82 -5.10 20.39 -1.37
C PHE A 82 -5.38 21.36 -2.51
N ARG A 83 -4.60 21.30 -3.59
CA ARG A 83 -4.64 22.24 -4.73
C ARG A 83 -5.36 21.71 -5.96
N GLY A 84 -5.79 20.43 -5.94
CA GLY A 84 -6.43 19.82 -7.12
C GLY A 84 -5.46 19.32 -8.20
N ASP A 85 -4.14 19.33 -7.97
CA ASP A 85 -3.11 18.83 -8.91
C ASP A 85 -3.25 17.33 -9.20
N SER A 86 -3.96 16.62 -8.33
CA SER A 86 -4.32 15.20 -8.48
C SER A 86 -5.76 14.97 -8.03
N ALA A 87 -6.32 13.78 -8.29
CA ALA A 87 -7.60 13.40 -7.70
C ALA A 87 -7.51 13.44 -6.18
N PHE A 88 -8.55 13.92 -5.50
CA PHE A 88 -8.62 13.99 -4.04
C PHE A 88 -8.37 12.63 -3.38
N SER A 89 -8.97 11.57 -3.94
CA SER A 89 -8.75 10.20 -3.48
C SER A 89 -7.27 9.76 -3.55
N THR A 90 -6.50 10.25 -4.54
CA THR A 90 -5.06 9.97 -4.66
C THR A 90 -4.27 10.74 -3.61
N TRP A 91 -4.61 11.99 -3.36
CA TRP A 91 -3.96 12.81 -2.36
C TRP A 91 -4.24 12.27 -0.94
N LEU A 92 -5.50 11.93 -0.63
CA LEU A 92 -5.89 11.32 0.64
C LEU A 92 -5.22 9.96 0.85
N HIS A 93 -5.10 9.16 -0.21
CA HIS A 93 -4.39 7.87 -0.16
C HIS A 93 -2.92 8.06 0.26
N ARG A 94 -2.18 8.98 -0.36
CA ARG A 94 -0.79 9.29 0.02
C ARG A 94 -0.68 9.77 1.46
N LEU A 95 -1.61 10.62 1.90
CA LEU A 95 -1.68 11.09 3.28
C LEU A 95 -1.86 9.89 4.23
N SER A 96 -2.76 8.96 3.92
CA SER A 96 -3.04 7.76 4.72
C SER A 96 -1.83 6.81 4.77
N VAL A 97 -1.16 6.56 3.63
CA VAL A 97 0.09 5.78 3.59
C VAL A 97 1.13 6.40 4.51
N ASN A 98 1.32 7.72 4.45
CA ASN A 98 2.29 8.41 5.29
C ASN A 98 1.95 8.30 6.79
N VAL A 99 0.67 8.35 7.16
CA VAL A 99 0.22 8.15 8.57
C VAL A 99 0.62 6.76 9.06
N VAL A 100 0.34 5.71 8.27
CA VAL A 100 0.72 4.33 8.61
C VAL A 100 2.24 4.21 8.72
N LEU A 101 3.02 4.71 7.76
CA LEU A 101 4.48 4.64 7.79
C LEU A 101 5.09 5.35 8.98
N MET A 102 4.56 6.53 9.35
CA MET A 102 5.02 7.26 10.54
C MET A 102 4.72 6.48 11.82
N HIS A 103 3.55 5.86 11.93
CA HIS A 103 3.20 4.99 13.07
C HIS A 103 4.16 3.82 13.19
N LEU A 104 4.42 3.14 12.07
CA LEU A 104 5.30 1.99 12.02
C LEU A 104 6.75 2.36 12.40
N ARG A 105 7.25 3.53 11.96
CA ARG A 105 8.56 4.05 12.37
C ARG A 105 8.63 4.33 13.89
N LYS A 106 7.56 4.91 14.47
CA LYS A 106 7.50 5.16 15.92
C LYS A 106 7.49 3.87 16.74
N LYS A 107 6.86 2.82 16.24
CA LYS A 107 6.85 1.49 16.87
C LYS A 107 8.18 0.76 16.80
N GLY A 108 9.19 1.36 16.14
CA GLY A 108 10.46 0.67 15.92
C GLY A 108 10.26 -0.59 15.11
N LEU A 109 9.36 -0.53 14.11
CA LEU A 109 9.37 -1.61 13.13
C LEU A 109 10.82 -1.85 12.76
N PRO A 110 11.29 -3.10 12.86
CA PRO A 110 12.64 -3.40 12.49
C PRO A 110 12.83 -2.76 11.11
N GLN A 111 13.77 -1.82 10.99
CA GLN A 111 14.43 -1.62 9.72
C GLN A 111 14.53 -3.02 9.20
N VAL A 112 13.79 -3.35 8.12
CA VAL A 112 13.70 -4.70 7.58
C VAL A 112 15.10 -5.25 7.66
N SER A 113 15.31 -6.18 8.61
CA SER A 113 16.62 -6.40 9.19
C SER A 113 17.63 -6.68 8.09
N LEU A 114 18.67 -5.86 7.98
CA LEU A 114 19.78 -6.11 7.06
C LEU A 114 20.36 -7.51 7.31
N GLU A 115 20.20 -8.04 8.52
CA GLU A 115 20.70 -9.35 8.93
C GLU A 115 19.92 -10.50 8.32
N GLU A 116 18.61 -10.39 8.11
CA GLU A 116 17.84 -11.41 7.36
C GLU A 116 18.10 -11.38 5.84
N ALA A 117 18.66 -10.26 5.33
CA ALA A 117 19.12 -10.16 3.95
C ALA A 117 20.49 -10.81 3.71
N LEU A 118 21.22 -11.13 4.78
CA LEU A 118 22.57 -11.74 4.72
C LEU A 118 22.54 -13.26 4.83
N GLU A 119 21.39 -13.90 5.07
CA GLU A 119 21.33 -15.35 4.81
C GLU A 119 21.47 -15.57 3.30
N PRO A 120 22.58 -16.21 2.85
CA PRO A 120 22.75 -16.54 1.44
C PRO A 120 21.62 -17.51 1.09
N SER A 121 20.63 -17.02 0.34
CA SER A 121 19.70 -17.90 -0.34
C SER A 121 20.55 -18.79 -1.24
N GLN A 122 20.60 -20.10 -0.97
CA GLN A 122 21.32 -21.12 -1.72
C GLN A 122 20.80 -21.29 -3.16
N ASP A 123 20.15 -20.29 -3.71
CA ASP A 123 19.65 -20.30 -5.09
C ASP A 123 20.08 -19.02 -5.82
N ASP A 124 21.38 -18.95 -6.11
CA ASP A 124 22.01 -17.96 -6.97
C ASP A 124 21.87 -18.38 -8.47
N GLY A 125 20.74 -18.98 -8.82
CA GLY A 125 20.33 -19.14 -10.21
C GLY A 125 20.00 -17.78 -10.85
N PRO A 126 20.16 -17.60 -12.19
CA PRO A 126 19.85 -16.35 -12.86
C PRO A 126 18.39 -15.97 -12.54
N ARG A 127 18.21 -14.85 -11.84
CA ARG A 127 16.90 -14.31 -11.44
C ARG A 127 16.08 -14.04 -12.70
N LYS A 128 15.36 -15.05 -13.19
CA LYS A 128 14.27 -14.82 -14.12
C LYS A 128 13.28 -13.95 -13.39
N ASP A 129 13.15 -12.73 -13.84
CA ASP A 129 12.03 -11.86 -13.54
C ASP A 129 10.77 -12.61 -14.01
N ILE A 130 10.19 -13.39 -13.10
CA ILE A 130 8.94 -14.08 -13.35
C ILE A 130 7.89 -12.98 -13.22
N GLY A 131 7.74 -12.25 -14.34
CA GLY A 131 6.69 -11.28 -14.51
C GLY A 131 5.33 -11.86 -14.07
N ALA A 132 4.39 -10.99 -13.76
CA ALA A 132 3.06 -11.19 -13.22
C ALA A 132 2.19 -12.31 -13.85
N ARG A 133 2.75 -13.17 -14.70
CA ARG A 133 2.04 -14.24 -15.42
C ARG A 133 1.88 -15.55 -14.65
N ASP A 134 2.56 -15.76 -13.53
CA ASP A 134 2.54 -17.04 -12.83
C ASP A 134 1.55 -17.10 -11.66
N LEU A 135 0.63 -16.15 -11.59
CA LEU A 135 -0.57 -16.22 -10.72
C LEU A 135 -1.75 -16.94 -11.41
N THR A 136 -1.52 -17.68 -12.49
CA THR A 136 -2.47 -18.72 -12.93
C THR A 136 -2.38 -19.91 -11.98
N LEU A 137 -2.72 -19.70 -10.71
CA LEU A 137 -3.25 -20.74 -9.86
C LEU A 137 -4.61 -21.11 -10.48
N SER A 138 -4.63 -22.26 -11.18
CA SER A 138 -5.85 -22.88 -11.68
C SER A 138 -6.79 -23.14 -10.50
N GLY A 139 -7.77 -22.30 -10.36
CA GLY A 139 -8.77 -22.33 -9.31
C GLY A 139 -8.99 -20.90 -8.81
N SER A 140 -10.23 -20.46 -8.76
CA SER A 140 -10.59 -19.15 -8.20
C SER A 140 -10.13 -19.09 -6.74
N ILE A 141 -8.93 -18.51 -6.50
CA ILE A 141 -8.53 -18.14 -5.15
C ILE A 141 -9.57 -17.12 -4.72
N ASP A 142 -10.38 -17.52 -3.75
CA ASP A 142 -11.35 -16.62 -3.18
C ASP A 142 -10.62 -15.39 -2.60
N ARG A 143 -11.16 -14.22 -2.87
CA ARG A 143 -10.63 -12.96 -2.39
C ARG A 143 -10.38 -12.97 -0.88
N VAL A 144 -11.27 -13.63 -0.12
CA VAL A 144 -11.17 -13.75 1.33
C VAL A 144 -9.92 -14.56 1.73
N THR A 145 -9.63 -15.65 1.01
CA THR A 145 -8.45 -16.48 1.24
C THR A 145 -7.16 -15.72 0.95
N LEU A 146 -7.14 -14.92 -0.12
CA LEU A 146 -6.00 -14.06 -0.44
C LEU A 146 -5.78 -12.97 0.62
N GLU A 147 -6.83 -12.27 1.04
CA GLU A 147 -6.77 -11.23 2.08
C GLU A 147 -6.23 -11.82 3.39
N ARG A 148 -6.72 -12.98 3.84
CA ARG A 148 -6.20 -13.70 5.02
C ARG A 148 -4.73 -14.10 4.86
N ALA A 149 -4.33 -14.56 3.69
CA ALA A 149 -2.95 -14.92 3.44
C ALA A 149 -2.01 -13.70 3.51
N VAL A 150 -2.44 -12.54 3.01
CA VAL A 150 -1.70 -11.27 3.14
C VAL A 150 -1.60 -10.82 4.59
N GLU A 151 -2.67 -10.94 5.37
CA GLU A 151 -2.67 -10.62 6.82
C GLU A 151 -1.69 -11.49 7.62
N ASN A 152 -1.45 -12.72 7.17
CA ASN A 152 -0.50 -13.64 7.80
C ASN A 152 0.96 -13.50 7.33
N LEU A 153 1.24 -12.58 6.41
CA LEU A 153 2.62 -12.27 6.05
C LEU A 153 3.35 -11.57 7.21
N PRO A 154 4.65 -11.84 7.41
CA PRO A 154 5.49 -11.02 8.30
C PRO A 154 5.36 -9.53 7.95
N PRO A 155 5.37 -8.62 8.95
CA PRO A 155 5.07 -7.20 8.74
C PRO A 155 5.89 -6.53 7.63
N GLY A 156 7.20 -6.79 7.54
CA GLY A 156 8.06 -6.23 6.50
C GLY A 156 7.71 -6.74 5.10
N TYR A 157 7.44 -8.02 4.95
CA TYR A 157 7.02 -8.63 3.68
C TYR A 157 5.66 -8.10 3.25
N ARG A 158 4.70 -8.02 4.18
CA ARG A 158 3.36 -7.49 3.94
C ARG A 158 3.42 -6.05 3.44
N LEU A 159 4.22 -5.21 4.10
CA LEU A 159 4.32 -3.80 3.77
C LEU A 159 4.84 -3.58 2.35
N VAL A 160 5.94 -4.26 1.96
CA VAL A 160 6.49 -4.15 0.61
C VAL A 160 5.54 -4.74 -0.42
N PHE A 161 4.90 -5.87 -0.13
CA PHE A 161 3.90 -6.48 -1.01
C PHE A 161 2.70 -5.56 -1.25
N VAL A 162 2.13 -4.99 -0.19
CA VAL A 162 0.99 -4.07 -0.30
C VAL A 162 1.39 -2.83 -1.07
N LEU A 163 2.52 -2.19 -0.76
CA LEU A 163 2.94 -0.99 -1.46
C LEU A 163 3.20 -1.25 -2.95
N HIS A 164 3.86 -2.36 -3.31
CA HIS A 164 4.21 -2.63 -4.69
C HIS A 164 3.07 -3.28 -5.48
N ASP A 165 2.56 -4.45 -5.04
CA ASP A 165 1.65 -5.27 -5.83
C ASP A 165 0.18 -4.82 -5.72
N VAL A 166 -0.20 -4.15 -4.64
CA VAL A 166 -1.58 -3.68 -4.43
C VAL A 166 -1.72 -2.20 -4.76
N GLU A 167 -0.80 -1.36 -4.28
CA GLU A 167 -0.90 0.10 -4.40
C GLU A 167 -0.07 0.66 -5.57
N GLY A 168 0.81 -0.16 -6.19
CA GLY A 168 1.51 0.17 -7.44
C GLY A 168 2.69 1.13 -7.29
N TYR A 169 3.30 1.22 -6.11
CA TYR A 169 4.53 2.00 -5.92
C TYR A 169 5.74 1.28 -6.53
N GLU A 170 6.62 2.05 -7.14
CA GLU A 170 7.88 1.55 -7.66
C GLU A 170 8.89 1.28 -6.54
N HIS A 171 9.87 0.39 -6.77
CA HIS A 171 10.86 0.03 -5.76
C HIS A 171 11.73 1.20 -5.26
N ASN A 172 11.98 2.20 -6.10
CA ASN A 172 12.67 3.43 -5.70
C ASN A 172 11.83 4.24 -4.70
N GLU A 173 10.52 4.39 -4.94
CA GLU A 173 9.60 5.07 -4.04
C GLU A 173 9.47 4.31 -2.71
N ILE A 174 9.34 2.98 -2.77
CA ILE A 174 9.28 2.14 -1.58
C ILE A 174 10.58 2.24 -0.76
N ALA A 175 11.73 2.27 -1.42
CA ALA A 175 13.03 2.41 -0.77
C ALA A 175 13.13 3.74 0.00
N GLU A 176 12.67 4.84 -0.59
CA GLU A 176 12.59 6.14 0.08
C GLU A 176 11.60 6.12 1.26
N MET A 177 10.38 5.56 1.05
CA MET A 177 9.34 5.47 2.06
C MET A 177 9.76 4.65 3.27
N LEU A 178 10.49 3.55 3.07
CA LEU A 178 10.89 2.61 4.11
C LEU A 178 12.33 2.86 4.62
N ALA A 179 13.03 3.85 4.07
CA ALA A 179 14.43 4.15 4.36
C ALA A 179 15.34 2.91 4.20
N CYS A 180 15.16 2.17 3.10
CA CYS A 180 15.93 0.97 2.76
C CYS A 180 16.55 1.08 1.36
N SER A 181 17.38 0.11 0.96
CA SER A 181 17.89 0.05 -0.41
C SER A 181 16.85 -0.48 -1.40
N ILE A 182 16.97 -0.11 -2.68
CA ILE A 182 16.13 -0.66 -3.76
C ILE A 182 16.29 -2.18 -3.84
N GLY A 183 17.52 -2.69 -3.63
CA GLY A 183 17.81 -4.12 -3.58
C GLY A 183 17.06 -4.83 -2.46
N ASN A 184 17.00 -4.22 -1.27
CA ASN A 184 16.23 -4.74 -0.15
C ASN A 184 14.73 -4.77 -0.47
N SER A 185 14.16 -3.69 -1.01
CA SER A 185 12.76 -3.68 -1.44
C SER A 185 12.44 -4.83 -2.42
N LYS A 186 13.29 -5.06 -3.43
CA LYS A 186 13.14 -6.18 -4.38
C LYS A 186 13.22 -7.55 -3.70
N SER A 187 14.20 -7.76 -2.82
CA SER A 187 14.37 -9.00 -2.08
C SER A 187 13.17 -9.29 -1.17
N GLN A 188 12.70 -8.28 -0.44
CA GLN A 188 11.53 -8.41 0.42
C GLN A 188 10.26 -8.76 -0.37
N LEU A 189 10.05 -8.15 -1.53
CA LEU A 189 8.92 -8.49 -2.40
C LEU A 189 9.00 -9.94 -2.88
N HIS A 190 10.17 -10.39 -3.28
CA HIS A 190 10.37 -11.79 -3.69
C HIS A 190 10.03 -12.76 -2.55
N LYS A 191 10.58 -12.54 -1.36
CA LYS A 191 10.29 -13.34 -0.16
C LYS A 191 8.80 -13.28 0.22
N ALA A 192 8.17 -12.11 0.12
CA ALA A 192 6.74 -11.95 0.34
C ALA A 192 5.89 -12.82 -0.59
N ARG A 193 6.19 -12.80 -1.88
CA ARG A 193 5.49 -13.62 -2.89
C ARG A 193 5.70 -15.12 -2.66
N MET A 194 6.92 -15.53 -2.26
CA MET A 194 7.19 -16.93 -1.91
C MET A 194 6.37 -17.37 -0.71
N LYS A 195 6.37 -16.58 0.37
CA LYS A 195 5.61 -16.88 1.59
C LYS A 195 4.10 -16.89 1.33
N LEU A 196 3.61 -15.98 0.51
CA LEU A 196 2.21 -15.93 0.11
C LEU A 196 1.78 -17.21 -0.61
N ARG A 197 2.60 -17.71 -1.56
CA ARG A 197 2.33 -18.99 -2.24
C ARG A 197 2.27 -20.17 -1.26
N GLU A 198 3.15 -20.21 -0.28
CA GLU A 198 3.16 -21.23 0.77
C GLU A 198 1.85 -21.19 1.59
N LEU A 199 1.46 -19.99 2.05
CA LEU A 199 0.24 -19.80 2.84
C LEU A 199 -1.02 -20.21 2.07
N LEU A 200 -1.11 -19.85 0.79
CA LEU A 200 -2.24 -20.21 -0.06
C LEU A 200 -2.32 -21.73 -0.30
N ARG A 201 -1.18 -22.42 -0.52
CA ARG A 201 -1.14 -23.88 -0.68
C ARG A 201 -1.56 -24.61 0.61
N THR A 202 -1.14 -24.09 1.76
CA THR A 202 -1.47 -24.70 3.06
C THR A 202 -2.95 -24.47 3.41
N GLY A 203 -3.52 -23.32 3.08
CA GLY A 203 -4.94 -23.01 3.23
C GLY A 203 -5.81 -23.95 2.43
N GLN A 204 -5.52 -24.15 1.15
CA GLN A 204 -6.28 -25.05 0.26
C GLN A 204 -6.27 -26.51 0.73
N ARG A 205 -5.14 -26.98 1.29
CA ARG A 205 -5.07 -28.36 1.83
C ARG A 205 -5.97 -28.58 3.06
N LYS A 206 -6.15 -27.55 3.89
CA LYS A 206 -7.04 -27.63 5.06
C LYS A 206 -8.52 -27.64 4.67
N GLU A 207 -8.90 -26.90 3.63
CA GLU A 207 -10.28 -26.87 3.12
C GLU A 207 -10.68 -28.16 2.39
N GLN A 208 -9.74 -28.86 1.77
CA GLN A 208 -9.97 -30.16 1.09
C GLN A 208 -9.97 -31.36 2.05
N ALA A 209 -9.56 -31.16 3.30
CA ALA A 209 -9.46 -32.23 4.33
C ALA A 209 -10.66 -32.23 5.30
N VAL A 210 -11.64 -31.35 5.10
CA VAL A 210 -12.89 -31.26 5.84
C VAL A 210 -14.06 -31.70 4.96
#